data_1b0e200d7d9bef75bbba89f820191385
#
_entry.id   1b0e200d7d9bef75bbba89f820191385
#
_cell.length_a   1.000
_cell.length_b   1.000
_cell.length_c   1.000
_cell.angle_alpha   90.00
_cell.angle_beta   90.00
_cell.angle_gamma   90.00
#
_symmetry.space_group_name_H-M   'P 1'
#
loop_
_entity.id
_entity.type
_entity.pdbx_description
1 polymer ?
#
loop_
_entity_poly.entity_id
_entity_poly.type
_entity_poly.pdbx_seq_one_letter_code
_entity_poly.pdbx_strand_id
1 'polypeptide(L)'
;MKAALVILDGWALNPDEGVRDAVAAAETSNFDRFWNAGGHGTLVTSGRRVGLPEGQMGNSEVGHLNIGAGRVVVQESARVTDAIARWRGEERPDPQGDGAIDDNEAVLSAFDYAREHDGRVHFMGLVSDGGVHSYQSHLHALIELAAEEGCEAVTHAFTDGRDTSPTGGEEYLTELEAHADEQGTGHVATVSGRYYAMDRDENWDRTELAYDAIVDRHAGHEADSAVEAVTDSYDRGDTDEFVEPTLVADRPALEDGDSVVFFNFRSDRARQLTRMLADIRAEAWGGRTDPPETRVVTMTQYDETFGLPTAFPPIRPADTLGEVVSETGHTQLRLAETEKYAHVTYFLNGGREVEFDGEIREIVPSPDVPTYDLQPEMSAAEVTDTAIESIEERDPDLLVCNYANPDMVGHTGDFDAAVEAVEAVDEQLGRLVEAVRKAGGHVLVTADHGNADDMGTEDEPYTAHTTNPVPLIYVAPDGTDGGRLVREGGALEDLAPTLLELMDIEKPAAMTGESLLE
;
A
#
# COMPACT_ATOMS: atom_id res chain seq x y z
N MET A 1 6.96 3.01 -33.01
CA MET A 1 7.35 2.58 -31.61
C MET A 1 8.65 3.22 -31.23
N LYS A 2 8.72 3.88 -30.03
CA LYS A 2 9.96 4.45 -29.49
C LYS A 2 10.52 3.61 -28.34
N ALA A 3 9.66 3.29 -27.35
CA ALA A 3 10.06 2.54 -26.19
C ALA A 3 8.95 1.58 -25.70
N ALA A 4 9.36 0.53 -25.01
CA ALA A 4 8.48 -0.38 -24.30
C ALA A 4 9.02 -0.66 -22.89
N LEU A 5 8.11 -0.71 -21.91
CA LEU A 5 8.33 -1.23 -20.57
C LEU A 5 7.59 -2.55 -20.44
N VAL A 6 8.30 -3.62 -20.15
CA VAL A 6 7.76 -4.95 -19.90
C VAL A 6 7.99 -5.27 -18.42
N ILE A 7 6.92 -5.45 -17.67
CA ILE A 7 6.92 -5.75 -16.24
C ILE A 7 6.60 -7.23 -16.07
N LEU A 8 7.50 -7.97 -15.47
CA LEU A 8 7.37 -9.38 -15.11
C LEU A 8 6.97 -9.42 -13.63
N ASP A 9 5.66 -9.29 -13.36
CA ASP A 9 5.12 -9.11 -12.01
C ASP A 9 5.52 -10.27 -11.08
N GLY A 10 6.12 -9.94 -9.92
CA GLY A 10 6.58 -10.95 -8.95
C GLY A 10 7.91 -11.65 -9.27
N TRP A 11 8.64 -11.17 -10.30
CA TRP A 11 9.93 -11.77 -10.72
C TRP A 11 11.12 -11.04 -10.09
N ALA A 12 11.72 -11.62 -9.05
CA ALA A 12 12.93 -11.06 -8.44
C ALA A 12 14.13 -12.00 -8.57
N LEU A 13 15.28 -11.53 -8.13
CA LEU A 13 16.56 -12.25 -8.16
C LEU A 13 16.96 -12.57 -6.72
N ASN A 14 16.79 -13.82 -6.30
CA ASN A 14 17.13 -14.24 -4.95
C ASN A 14 18.64 -14.59 -4.87
N PRO A 15 19.40 -13.95 -3.98
CA PRO A 15 20.80 -14.29 -3.76
C PRO A 15 21.03 -15.57 -2.96
N ASP A 16 19.98 -16.13 -2.32
CA ASP A 16 20.08 -17.36 -1.51
C ASP A 16 19.77 -18.61 -2.35
N GLU A 17 20.80 -19.37 -2.68
CA GLU A 17 20.68 -20.61 -3.45
C GLU A 17 19.98 -21.75 -2.67
N GLY A 18 19.66 -21.56 -1.38
CA GLY A 18 19.08 -22.58 -0.51
C GLY A 18 17.55 -22.59 -0.46
N VAL A 19 16.87 -21.66 -1.12
CA VAL A 19 15.41 -21.49 -1.10
C VAL A 19 14.73 -22.15 -2.30
N ARG A 20 13.42 -22.32 -2.24
CA ARG A 20 12.60 -22.74 -3.39
C ARG A 20 12.30 -21.50 -4.25
N ASP A 21 13.20 -21.24 -5.18
CA ASP A 21 13.15 -20.15 -6.13
C ASP A 21 12.62 -20.66 -7.47
N ALA A 22 11.38 -20.33 -7.82
CA ALA A 22 10.75 -20.76 -9.07
C ALA A 22 11.35 -20.05 -10.28
N VAL A 23 11.85 -18.81 -10.10
CA VAL A 23 12.54 -18.05 -11.16
C VAL A 23 13.86 -18.73 -11.53
N ALA A 24 14.67 -19.11 -10.53
CA ALA A 24 15.93 -19.78 -10.74
C ALA A 24 15.75 -21.23 -11.24
N ALA A 25 14.64 -21.89 -10.93
CA ALA A 25 14.35 -23.27 -11.34
C ALA A 25 13.83 -23.39 -12.78
N ALA A 26 13.22 -22.34 -13.31
CA ALA A 26 12.60 -22.32 -14.64
C ALA A 26 13.63 -22.26 -15.78
N GLU A 27 13.25 -22.77 -16.96
CA GLU A 27 14.04 -22.64 -18.19
C GLU A 27 13.76 -21.27 -18.87
N THR A 28 14.54 -20.23 -18.52
CA THR A 28 14.35 -18.84 -18.94
C THR A 28 15.29 -18.40 -20.06
N SER A 29 15.31 -19.13 -21.16
CA SER A 29 16.27 -18.95 -22.26
C SER A 29 16.20 -17.58 -22.97
N ASN A 30 15.02 -16.93 -23.00
CA ASN A 30 14.87 -15.60 -23.59
C ASN A 30 15.34 -14.52 -22.63
N PHE A 31 14.96 -14.61 -21.35
CA PHE A 31 15.45 -13.72 -20.31
C PHE A 31 16.99 -13.76 -20.24
N ASP A 32 17.58 -14.95 -20.17
CA ASP A 32 19.04 -15.16 -20.15
C ASP A 32 19.72 -14.56 -21.37
N ARG A 33 19.12 -14.74 -22.54
CA ARG A 33 19.63 -14.15 -23.80
C ARG A 33 19.67 -12.63 -23.72
N PHE A 34 18.58 -11.98 -23.25
CA PHE A 34 18.51 -10.53 -23.15
C PHE A 34 19.40 -9.99 -22.04
N TRP A 35 19.46 -10.69 -20.90
CA TRP A 35 20.39 -10.37 -19.82
C TRP A 35 21.85 -10.34 -20.30
N ASN A 36 22.25 -11.34 -21.08
CA ASN A 36 23.63 -11.44 -21.58
C ASN A 36 23.94 -10.51 -22.76
N ALA A 37 22.97 -10.14 -23.57
CA ALA A 37 23.17 -9.33 -24.78
C ALA A 37 22.87 -7.84 -24.57
N GLY A 38 21.95 -7.50 -23.65
CA GLY A 38 21.54 -6.15 -23.30
C GLY A 38 22.39 -5.52 -22.20
N GLY A 39 22.12 -4.25 -21.90
CA GLY A 39 22.55 -3.63 -20.65
C GLY A 39 21.71 -4.18 -19.50
N HIS A 40 22.33 -4.59 -18.40
CA HIS A 40 21.58 -5.17 -17.28
C HIS A 40 22.05 -4.68 -15.92
N GLY A 41 21.18 -4.77 -14.93
CA GLY A 41 21.38 -4.40 -13.54
C GLY A 41 20.21 -4.86 -12.68
N THR A 42 20.13 -4.31 -11.50
CA THR A 42 19.04 -4.60 -10.57
C THR A 42 18.43 -3.32 -10.02
N LEU A 43 17.13 -3.39 -9.66
CA LEU A 43 16.39 -2.31 -9.00
C LEU A 43 15.98 -2.73 -7.60
N VAL A 44 15.92 -1.75 -6.69
CA VAL A 44 15.37 -1.90 -5.35
C VAL A 44 13.87 -1.62 -5.40
N THR A 45 13.06 -2.54 -4.86
CA THR A 45 11.59 -2.48 -4.90
C THR A 45 10.94 -2.57 -3.52
N SER A 46 11.70 -2.31 -2.44
CA SER A 46 11.22 -2.45 -1.06
C SER A 46 11.64 -1.26 -0.19
N GLY A 47 11.02 -1.15 0.97
CA GLY A 47 11.32 -0.14 1.97
C GLY A 47 11.24 1.29 1.47
N ARG A 48 12.12 2.14 1.95
CA ARG A 48 12.12 3.59 1.65
C ARG A 48 12.29 3.93 0.17
N ARG A 49 12.91 3.05 -0.61
CA ARG A 49 13.11 3.25 -2.06
C ARG A 49 11.81 3.20 -2.87
N VAL A 50 10.73 2.70 -2.28
CA VAL A 50 9.38 2.72 -2.87
C VAL A 50 8.35 3.42 -1.97
N GLY A 51 8.82 4.19 -0.98
CA GLY A 51 7.96 4.99 -0.10
C GLY A 51 7.31 4.22 1.05
N LEU A 52 7.73 2.99 1.30
CA LEU A 52 7.27 2.14 2.41
C LEU A 52 8.19 2.29 3.65
N PRO A 53 7.76 1.86 4.84
CA PRO A 53 8.63 1.69 5.99
C PRO A 53 9.87 0.84 5.68
N GLU A 54 10.96 1.05 6.43
CA GLU A 54 12.20 0.30 6.28
C GLU A 54 11.96 -1.21 6.42
N GLY A 55 12.53 -2.01 5.53
CA GLY A 55 12.41 -3.48 5.54
C GLY A 55 11.05 -4.03 5.08
N GLN A 56 10.08 -3.19 4.77
CA GLN A 56 8.80 -3.65 4.23
C GLN A 56 8.92 -4.02 2.76
N MET A 57 8.41 -5.20 2.39
CA MET A 57 8.36 -5.66 1.01
C MET A 57 7.48 -4.75 0.14
N GLY A 58 7.85 -4.58 -1.13
CA GLY A 58 7.04 -3.89 -2.11
C GLY A 58 5.77 -4.66 -2.48
N ASN A 59 4.93 -4.02 -3.27
CA ASN A 59 3.74 -4.62 -3.86
C ASN A 59 3.42 -3.95 -5.18
N SER A 60 2.55 -4.57 -5.98
CA SER A 60 2.26 -4.10 -7.33
C SER A 60 1.66 -2.69 -7.36
N GLU A 61 0.83 -2.30 -6.36
CA GLU A 61 0.23 -0.97 -6.29
C GLU A 61 1.31 0.11 -6.13
N VAL A 62 2.15 -0.06 -5.11
CA VAL A 62 3.24 0.87 -4.81
C VAL A 62 4.31 0.86 -5.92
N GLY A 63 4.63 -0.31 -6.46
CA GLY A 63 5.59 -0.45 -7.55
C GLY A 63 5.17 0.35 -8.78
N HIS A 64 3.96 0.10 -9.30
CA HIS A 64 3.45 0.81 -10.47
C HIS A 64 3.24 2.30 -10.23
N LEU A 65 2.85 2.68 -9.00
CA LEU A 65 2.73 4.11 -8.62
C LEU A 65 4.08 4.84 -8.74
N ASN A 66 5.16 4.25 -8.22
CA ASN A 66 6.50 4.84 -8.30
C ASN A 66 7.03 4.87 -9.74
N ILE A 67 6.82 3.78 -10.52
CA ILE A 67 7.15 3.72 -11.94
C ILE A 67 6.49 4.88 -12.68
N GLY A 68 5.17 5.03 -12.52
CA GLY A 68 4.41 6.06 -13.23
C GLY A 68 4.72 7.49 -12.78
N ALA A 69 4.96 7.68 -11.48
CA ALA A 69 5.25 9.01 -10.92
C ALA A 69 6.67 9.51 -11.23
N GLY A 70 7.62 8.62 -11.56
CA GLY A 70 9.03 8.97 -11.76
C GLY A 70 9.70 9.55 -10.50
N ARG A 71 9.17 9.23 -9.33
CA ARG A 71 9.63 9.68 -8.01
C ARG A 71 9.13 8.74 -6.92
N VAL A 72 9.78 8.75 -5.77
CA VAL A 72 9.27 8.03 -4.60
C VAL A 72 7.99 8.69 -4.11
N VAL A 73 6.89 7.94 -4.07
CA VAL A 73 5.62 8.35 -3.45
C VAL A 73 5.53 7.71 -2.08
N VAL A 74 5.79 8.50 -1.03
CA VAL A 74 5.81 7.99 0.34
C VAL A 74 4.39 7.62 0.77
N GLN A 75 4.22 6.39 1.25
CA GLN A 75 2.94 5.85 1.65
C GLN A 75 2.51 6.38 3.02
N GLU A 76 1.21 6.34 3.31
CA GLU A 76 0.61 7.00 4.47
C GLU A 76 1.27 6.60 5.79
N SER A 77 1.52 5.31 6.02
CA SER A 77 2.19 4.82 7.24
C SER A 77 3.58 5.42 7.45
N ALA A 78 4.35 5.53 6.36
CA ALA A 78 5.68 6.12 6.38
C ALA A 78 5.63 7.65 6.55
N ARG A 79 4.64 8.33 5.95
CA ARG A 79 4.41 9.79 6.12
C ARG A 79 4.15 10.14 7.59
N VAL A 80 3.24 9.40 8.24
CA VAL A 80 2.94 9.59 9.67
C VAL A 80 4.19 9.36 10.51
N THR A 81 4.90 8.24 10.28
CA THR A 81 6.16 7.94 10.98
C THR A 81 7.21 9.04 10.80
N ASP A 82 7.37 9.54 9.57
CA ASP A 82 8.35 10.59 9.26
C ASP A 82 7.96 11.94 9.89
N ALA A 83 6.67 12.28 9.93
CA ALA A 83 6.19 13.49 10.59
C ALA A 83 6.44 13.44 12.10
N ILE A 84 6.23 12.29 12.74
CA ILE A 84 6.56 12.07 14.15
C ILE A 84 8.08 12.16 14.38
N ALA A 85 8.87 11.54 13.52
CA ALA A 85 10.34 11.57 13.62
C ALA A 85 10.88 13.02 13.47
N ARG A 86 10.33 13.82 12.54
CA ARG A 86 10.68 15.24 12.39
C ARG A 86 10.35 16.05 13.65
N TRP A 87 9.19 15.84 14.26
CA TRP A 87 8.83 16.44 15.54
C TRP A 87 9.83 16.11 16.66
N ARG A 88 10.31 14.86 16.69
CA ARG A 88 11.35 14.42 17.64
C ARG A 88 12.76 14.91 17.27
N GLY A 89 12.90 15.74 16.23
CA GLY A 89 14.17 16.35 15.81
C GLY A 89 15.04 15.45 14.95
N GLU A 90 14.51 14.37 14.39
CA GLU A 90 15.23 13.53 13.43
C GLU A 90 15.19 14.16 12.03
N GLU A 91 16.31 14.11 11.31
CA GLU A 91 16.34 14.48 9.90
C GLU A 91 15.63 13.39 9.07
N ARG A 92 14.47 13.72 8.49
CA ARG A 92 13.70 12.87 7.57
C ARG A 92 13.35 13.63 6.30
N PRO A 93 13.49 13.01 5.12
CA PRO A 93 13.00 13.60 3.88
C PRO A 93 11.51 13.95 3.98
N ASP A 94 11.13 15.05 3.37
CA ASP A 94 9.72 15.49 3.29
C ASP A 94 9.36 15.87 1.84
N PRO A 95 9.34 14.90 0.92
CA PRO A 95 9.07 15.17 -0.49
C PRO A 95 7.63 15.62 -0.75
N GLN A 96 6.70 15.36 0.18
CA GLN A 96 5.30 15.75 0.10
C GLN A 96 4.99 17.08 0.80
N GLY A 97 5.88 17.57 1.69
CA GLY A 97 5.66 18.78 2.46
C GLY A 97 4.69 18.58 3.63
N ASP A 98 4.66 17.40 4.22
CA ASP A 98 3.76 17.07 5.36
C ASP A 98 4.15 17.81 6.66
N GLY A 99 5.40 18.24 6.79
CA GLY A 99 5.91 18.87 8.02
C GLY A 99 6.07 17.88 9.17
N ALA A 100 6.20 18.42 10.39
CA ALA A 100 6.18 17.64 11.62
C ALA A 100 4.74 17.43 12.13
N ILE A 101 4.51 16.41 12.94
CA ILE A 101 3.15 16.09 13.40
C ILE A 101 2.56 17.18 14.30
N ASP A 102 3.38 17.90 15.05
CA ASP A 102 3.01 19.03 15.90
C ASP A 102 2.68 20.32 15.12
N ASP A 103 2.99 20.37 13.83
CA ASP A 103 2.58 21.42 12.89
C ASP A 103 1.36 21.02 12.03
N ASN A 104 0.84 19.78 12.18
CA ASN A 104 -0.24 19.28 11.35
C ASN A 104 -1.59 19.97 11.67
N GLU A 105 -2.08 20.79 10.76
CA GLU A 105 -3.28 21.62 10.95
C GLU A 105 -4.53 20.80 11.33
N ALA A 106 -4.70 19.60 10.76
CA ALA A 106 -5.87 18.77 11.06
C ALA A 106 -5.79 18.19 12.48
N VAL A 107 -4.62 17.66 12.86
CA VAL A 107 -4.39 17.15 14.22
C VAL A 107 -4.55 18.27 15.25
N LEU A 108 -3.91 19.41 15.03
CA LEU A 108 -4.02 20.58 15.92
C LEU A 108 -5.47 21.07 16.03
N SER A 109 -6.26 20.99 14.95
CA SER A 109 -7.66 21.39 14.98
C SER A 109 -8.51 20.54 15.93
N ALA A 110 -8.13 19.30 16.24
CA ALA A 110 -8.80 18.48 17.24
C ALA A 110 -8.48 19.00 18.66
N PHE A 111 -7.22 19.33 18.94
CA PHE A 111 -6.83 19.91 20.24
C PHE A 111 -7.44 21.30 20.45
N ASP A 112 -7.47 22.14 19.43
CA ASP A 112 -8.07 23.47 19.49
C ASP A 112 -9.57 23.38 19.80
N TYR A 113 -10.28 22.49 19.09
CA TYR A 113 -11.72 22.30 19.32
C TYR A 113 -12.01 21.83 20.75
N ALA A 114 -11.28 20.82 21.25
CA ALA A 114 -11.45 20.33 22.61
C ALA A 114 -11.19 21.45 23.66
N ARG A 115 -10.13 22.25 23.47
CA ARG A 115 -9.84 23.39 24.36
C ARG A 115 -10.90 24.48 24.32
N GLU A 116 -11.45 24.80 23.16
CA GLU A 116 -12.50 25.82 22.99
C GLU A 116 -13.81 25.44 23.65
N HIS A 117 -14.07 24.14 23.82
CA HIS A 117 -15.31 23.60 24.36
C HIS A 117 -15.16 22.99 25.75
N ASP A 118 -14.00 23.15 26.40
CA ASP A 118 -13.67 22.49 27.68
C ASP A 118 -13.83 20.94 27.60
N GLY A 119 -13.62 20.37 26.42
CA GLY A 119 -13.72 18.94 26.13
C GLY A 119 -12.36 18.22 26.16
N ARG A 120 -12.37 16.98 25.68
CA ARG A 120 -11.22 16.05 25.63
C ARG A 120 -10.91 15.67 24.19
N VAL A 121 -9.69 15.16 23.98
CA VAL A 121 -9.31 14.55 22.70
C VAL A 121 -9.40 13.02 22.83
N HIS A 122 -10.21 12.38 22.01
CA HIS A 122 -10.36 10.93 21.98
C HIS A 122 -9.55 10.32 20.85
N PHE A 123 -8.54 9.52 21.17
CA PHE A 123 -7.79 8.72 20.21
C PHE A 123 -8.48 7.37 20.04
N MET A 124 -8.68 6.94 18.79
CA MET A 124 -9.22 5.61 18.52
C MET A 124 -8.57 4.96 17.31
N GLY A 125 -8.37 3.66 17.39
CA GLY A 125 -7.73 2.88 16.36
C GLY A 125 -7.14 1.57 16.87
N LEU A 126 -6.51 0.84 15.96
CA LEU A 126 -5.92 -0.47 16.23
C LEU A 126 -4.61 -0.32 17.02
N VAL A 127 -4.51 -0.99 18.15
CA VAL A 127 -3.36 -0.95 19.05
C VAL A 127 -2.53 -2.21 18.86
N SER A 128 -1.55 -2.15 17.99
CA SER A 128 -0.57 -3.20 17.72
C SER A 128 0.65 -2.64 16.98
N ASP A 129 1.65 -3.47 16.77
CA ASP A 129 2.84 -3.19 15.96
C ASP A 129 2.76 -3.81 14.54
N GLY A 130 1.64 -4.45 14.20
CA GLY A 130 1.46 -5.16 12.92
C GLY A 130 1.60 -4.29 11.67
N GLY A 131 1.39 -2.99 11.78
CA GLY A 131 1.68 -2.02 10.72
C GLY A 131 0.79 -2.12 9.46
N VAL A 132 -0.34 -2.83 9.54
CA VAL A 132 -1.27 -2.97 8.42
C VAL A 132 -2.34 -1.86 8.41
N HIS A 133 -2.87 -1.51 9.58
CA HIS A 133 -3.90 -0.46 9.72
C HIS A 133 -3.42 0.74 10.51
N SER A 134 -2.51 0.53 11.45
CA SER A 134 -1.96 1.52 12.37
C SER A 134 -0.62 1.03 12.93
N TYR A 135 0.07 1.92 13.64
CA TYR A 135 1.14 1.56 14.56
C TYR A 135 0.82 2.10 15.95
N GLN A 136 0.98 1.29 16.99
CA GLN A 136 0.85 1.71 18.39
C GLN A 136 1.78 2.89 18.71
N SER A 137 2.98 2.95 18.12
CA SER A 137 3.92 4.05 18.27
C SER A 137 3.39 5.40 17.78
N HIS A 138 2.44 5.41 16.80
CA HIS A 138 1.77 6.64 16.38
C HIS A 138 0.79 7.13 17.46
N LEU A 139 0.05 6.22 18.11
CA LEU A 139 -0.80 6.56 19.26
C LEU A 139 0.03 7.12 20.41
N HIS A 140 1.17 6.50 20.74
CA HIS A 140 2.06 7.00 21.79
C HIS A 140 2.51 8.44 21.50
N ALA A 141 2.89 8.74 20.26
CA ALA A 141 3.25 10.10 19.86
C ALA A 141 2.08 11.09 19.96
N LEU A 142 0.85 10.67 19.65
CA LEU A 142 -0.34 11.51 19.81
C LEU A 142 -0.66 11.79 21.29
N ILE A 143 -0.45 10.82 22.17
CA ILE A 143 -0.59 10.99 23.64
C ILE A 143 0.47 11.96 24.18
N GLU A 144 1.74 11.82 23.75
CA GLU A 144 2.81 12.78 24.07
C GLU A 144 2.44 14.19 23.60
N LEU A 145 1.94 14.34 22.37
CA LEU A 145 1.52 15.63 21.82
C LEU A 145 0.35 16.22 22.61
N ALA A 146 -0.63 15.39 23.03
CA ALA A 146 -1.73 15.86 23.88
C ALA A 146 -1.24 16.38 25.23
N ALA A 147 -0.25 15.73 25.83
CA ALA A 147 0.38 16.17 27.07
C ALA A 147 1.12 17.52 26.89
N GLU A 148 1.87 17.69 25.80
CA GLU A 148 2.55 18.95 25.46
C GLU A 148 1.56 20.10 25.19
N GLU A 149 0.45 19.80 24.49
CA GLU A 149 -0.64 20.74 24.22
C GLU A 149 -1.49 21.05 25.45
N GLY A 150 -1.30 20.33 26.56
CA GLY A 150 -2.07 20.48 27.80
C GLY A 150 -3.53 20.06 27.68
N CYS A 151 -3.84 19.14 26.77
CA CYS A 151 -5.18 18.59 26.56
C CYS A 151 -5.34 17.27 27.31
N GLU A 152 -6.50 17.07 27.93
CA GLU A 152 -6.90 15.76 28.43
C GLU A 152 -7.20 14.86 27.23
N ALA A 153 -6.53 13.71 27.15
CA ALA A 153 -6.77 12.71 26.13
C ALA A 153 -7.33 11.41 26.70
N VAL A 154 -8.11 10.72 25.90
CA VAL A 154 -8.77 9.44 26.20
C VAL A 154 -8.52 8.48 25.04
N THR A 155 -8.25 7.20 25.30
CA THR A 155 -8.02 6.21 24.25
C THR A 155 -9.16 5.18 24.19
N HIS A 156 -9.64 4.90 22.99
CA HIS A 156 -10.49 3.76 22.66
C HIS A 156 -9.65 2.76 21.87
N ALA A 157 -9.14 1.73 22.56
CA ALA A 157 -8.21 0.78 22.00
C ALA A 157 -8.93 -0.34 21.23
N PHE A 158 -8.52 -0.59 19.98
CA PHE A 158 -8.97 -1.75 19.23
C PHE A 158 -7.88 -2.80 19.22
N THR A 159 -8.21 -4.07 19.53
CA THR A 159 -7.24 -5.18 19.57
C THR A 159 -7.18 -5.91 18.23
N ASP A 160 -6.01 -6.43 17.87
CA ASP A 160 -5.70 -6.94 16.53
C ASP A 160 -5.97 -8.44 16.39
N GLY A 161 -5.02 -9.29 16.76
CA GLY A 161 -5.13 -10.76 16.70
C GLY A 161 -5.23 -11.38 15.32
N ARG A 162 -5.10 -10.57 14.26
CA ARG A 162 -5.16 -11.01 12.87
C ARG A 162 -3.88 -10.69 12.10
N ASP A 163 -3.37 -9.47 12.25
CA ASP A 163 -2.13 -9.02 11.62
C ASP A 163 -0.95 -9.19 12.60
N THR A 164 -1.24 -9.59 13.83
CA THR A 164 -0.29 -9.93 14.90
C THR A 164 -0.70 -11.24 15.59
N SER A 165 0.04 -11.65 16.63
CA SER A 165 -0.33 -12.82 17.44
C SER A 165 -1.78 -12.76 17.90
N PRO A 166 -2.53 -13.88 17.89
CA PRO A 166 -3.92 -13.91 18.34
C PRO A 166 -4.15 -13.47 19.80
N THR A 167 -3.10 -13.41 20.61
CA THR A 167 -3.14 -13.05 22.04
C THR A 167 -2.01 -12.06 22.41
N GLY A 168 -1.60 -11.19 21.48
CA GLY A 168 -0.60 -10.15 21.72
C GLY A 168 -1.13 -8.92 22.44
N GLY A 169 -2.44 -8.75 22.51
CA GLY A 169 -3.10 -7.56 23.05
C GLY A 169 -2.76 -7.25 24.49
N GLU A 170 -2.48 -8.25 25.33
CA GLU A 170 -2.02 -8.06 26.71
C GLU A 170 -0.72 -7.24 26.77
N GLU A 171 0.26 -7.57 25.93
CA GLU A 171 1.54 -6.86 25.86
C GLU A 171 1.35 -5.42 25.35
N TYR A 172 0.64 -5.24 24.25
CA TYR A 172 0.38 -3.93 23.66
C TYR A 172 -0.38 -3.00 24.61
N LEU A 173 -1.41 -3.50 25.30
CA LEU A 173 -2.17 -2.68 26.23
C LEU A 173 -1.40 -2.39 27.53
N THR A 174 -0.52 -3.32 27.98
CA THR A 174 0.38 -3.06 29.10
C THR A 174 1.34 -1.91 28.79
N GLU A 175 1.91 -1.89 27.59
CA GLU A 175 2.78 -0.81 27.13
C GLU A 175 2.01 0.52 27.01
N LEU A 176 0.80 0.48 26.44
CA LEU A 176 -0.05 1.67 26.30
C LEU A 176 -0.45 2.27 27.65
N GLU A 177 -0.89 1.45 28.62
CA GLU A 177 -1.24 1.95 29.96
C GLU A 177 -0.03 2.57 30.67
N ALA A 178 1.14 1.91 30.59
CA ALA A 178 2.37 2.46 31.14
C ALA A 178 2.74 3.81 30.50
N HIS A 179 2.58 3.94 29.19
CA HIS A 179 2.84 5.18 28.46
C HIS A 179 1.85 6.29 28.86
N ALA A 180 0.56 5.99 28.93
CA ALA A 180 -0.46 6.94 29.37
C ALA A 180 -0.22 7.42 30.82
N ASP A 181 0.19 6.52 31.71
CA ASP A 181 0.54 6.86 33.09
C ASP A 181 1.77 7.79 33.15
N GLU A 182 2.79 7.56 32.33
CA GLU A 182 3.97 8.42 32.22
C GLU A 182 3.61 9.83 31.73
N GLN A 183 2.74 9.93 30.75
CA GLN A 183 2.29 11.22 30.19
C GLN A 183 1.20 11.88 31.04
N GLY A 184 0.53 11.15 31.93
CA GLY A 184 -0.56 11.63 32.77
C GLY A 184 -1.86 11.90 31.99
N THR A 185 -1.97 11.39 30.76
CA THR A 185 -3.14 11.53 29.86
C THR A 185 -3.18 10.37 28.86
N GLY A 186 -4.28 10.24 28.10
CA GLY A 186 -4.41 9.17 27.09
C GLY A 186 -4.89 7.83 27.64
N HIS A 187 -5.38 7.81 28.89
CA HIS A 187 -5.84 6.58 29.51
C HIS A 187 -6.95 5.88 28.72
N VAL A 188 -6.91 4.55 28.71
CA VAL A 188 -7.87 3.74 27.96
C VAL A 188 -9.24 3.77 28.62
N ALA A 189 -10.28 4.09 27.84
CA ALA A 189 -11.68 4.12 28.28
C ALA A 189 -12.49 2.91 27.80
N THR A 190 -12.16 2.37 26.61
CA THR A 190 -12.81 1.16 26.09
C THR A 190 -11.79 0.28 25.37
N VAL A 191 -12.02 -1.03 25.40
CA VAL A 191 -11.30 -2.02 24.62
C VAL A 191 -12.30 -2.78 23.75
N SER A 192 -12.01 -2.92 22.46
CA SER A 192 -12.87 -3.67 21.51
C SER A 192 -12.01 -4.42 20.49
N GLY A 193 -12.30 -5.68 20.25
CA GLY A 193 -11.69 -6.42 19.14
C GLY A 193 -12.04 -5.79 17.79
N ARG A 194 -11.10 -5.89 16.85
CA ARG A 194 -11.29 -5.36 15.48
C ARG A 194 -12.49 -5.96 14.74
N TYR A 195 -12.97 -7.13 15.15
CA TYR A 195 -14.20 -7.73 14.64
C TYR A 195 -15.42 -6.84 14.82
N TYR A 196 -15.45 -6.05 15.89
CA TYR A 196 -16.53 -5.11 16.21
C TYR A 196 -16.22 -3.70 15.68
N ALA A 197 -15.11 -3.12 16.12
CA ALA A 197 -14.79 -1.72 15.85
C ALA A 197 -14.32 -1.44 14.41
N MET A 198 -13.91 -2.48 13.67
CA MET A 198 -13.30 -2.35 12.35
C MET A 198 -13.97 -3.26 11.31
N ASP A 199 -15.29 -3.45 11.39
CA ASP A 199 -16.06 -4.12 10.33
C ASP A 199 -16.09 -3.26 9.05
N ARG A 200 -16.02 -3.91 7.88
CA ARG A 200 -16.09 -3.25 6.56
C ARG A 200 -17.17 -3.80 5.64
N ASP A 201 -17.90 -4.81 6.11
CA ASP A 201 -18.83 -5.59 5.30
C ASP A 201 -20.29 -5.23 5.63
N GLU A 202 -20.50 -4.00 6.18
CA GLU A 202 -21.80 -3.44 6.58
C GLU A 202 -22.55 -4.27 7.64
N ASN A 203 -21.80 -4.97 8.51
CA ASN A 203 -22.38 -5.61 9.70
C ASN A 203 -22.58 -4.56 10.81
N TRP A 204 -23.49 -3.64 10.58
CA TRP A 204 -23.73 -2.48 11.44
C TRP A 204 -24.04 -2.85 12.90
N ASP A 205 -24.70 -3.98 13.12
CA ASP A 205 -24.99 -4.48 14.47
C ASP A 205 -23.70 -4.77 15.28
N ARG A 206 -22.57 -5.09 14.61
CA ARG A 206 -21.27 -5.25 15.27
C ARG A 206 -20.63 -3.92 15.59
N THR A 207 -20.64 -3.01 14.62
CA THR A 207 -20.05 -1.66 14.78
C THR A 207 -20.81 -0.87 15.83
N GLU A 208 -22.15 -1.04 15.94
CA GLU A 208 -23.00 -0.43 16.95
C GLU A 208 -22.58 -0.80 18.38
N LEU A 209 -22.15 -2.05 18.63
CA LEU A 209 -21.64 -2.45 19.95
C LEU A 209 -20.38 -1.66 20.37
N ALA A 210 -19.46 -1.42 19.44
CA ALA A 210 -18.28 -0.60 19.70
C ALA A 210 -18.66 0.89 19.87
N TYR A 211 -19.58 1.39 19.05
CA TYR A 211 -20.13 2.74 19.16
C TYR A 211 -20.80 2.96 20.54
N ASP A 212 -21.68 2.05 20.97
CA ASP A 212 -22.40 2.13 22.26
C ASP A 212 -21.42 2.15 23.44
N ALA A 213 -20.31 1.38 23.36
CA ALA A 213 -19.29 1.42 24.40
C ALA A 213 -18.58 2.78 24.46
N ILE A 214 -18.31 3.40 23.31
CA ILE A 214 -17.60 4.68 23.19
C ILE A 214 -18.49 5.86 23.59
N VAL A 215 -19.72 5.92 23.08
CA VAL A 215 -20.62 7.07 23.21
C VAL A 215 -21.54 6.93 24.41
N ASP A 216 -22.22 5.80 24.53
CA ASP A 216 -23.27 5.60 25.53
C ASP A 216 -22.75 4.98 26.83
N ARG A 217 -21.47 4.61 26.89
CA ARG A 217 -20.89 3.82 28.01
C ARG A 217 -21.72 2.56 28.27
N HIS A 218 -22.18 1.93 27.19
CA HIS A 218 -22.98 0.72 27.27
C HIS A 218 -22.23 -0.44 26.60
N ALA A 219 -21.89 -1.45 27.40
CA ALA A 219 -21.24 -2.69 26.92
C ALA A 219 -21.65 -3.88 27.80
N GLY A 220 -21.40 -5.10 27.31
CA GLY A 220 -21.67 -6.32 28.05
C GLY A 220 -20.65 -6.60 29.17
N HIS A 221 -19.48 -5.95 29.10
CA HIS A 221 -18.34 -6.18 29.99
C HIS A 221 -17.77 -4.87 30.54
N GLU A 222 -17.20 -4.94 31.74
CA GLU A 222 -16.48 -3.86 32.41
C GLU A 222 -15.27 -4.45 33.14
N ALA A 223 -14.13 -3.76 33.13
CA ALA A 223 -12.87 -4.16 33.76
C ALA A 223 -12.22 -2.96 34.44
N ASP A 224 -11.33 -3.18 35.42
CA ASP A 224 -10.63 -2.12 36.12
C ASP A 224 -9.47 -1.50 35.28
N SER A 225 -8.99 -2.23 34.25
CA SER A 225 -7.93 -1.78 33.33
C SER A 225 -8.12 -2.34 31.91
N ALA A 226 -7.39 -1.79 30.93
CA ALA A 226 -7.42 -2.31 29.57
C ALA A 226 -6.80 -3.71 29.47
N VAL A 227 -5.75 -3.94 30.26
CA VAL A 227 -5.10 -5.27 30.34
C VAL A 227 -6.07 -6.31 30.90
N GLU A 228 -6.81 -5.98 31.98
CA GLU A 228 -7.81 -6.87 32.55
C GLU A 228 -8.96 -7.16 31.54
N ALA A 229 -9.40 -6.16 30.76
CA ALA A 229 -10.41 -6.35 29.73
C ALA A 229 -10.04 -7.45 28.73
N VAL A 230 -8.77 -7.50 28.31
CA VAL A 230 -8.25 -8.51 27.37
C VAL A 230 -8.03 -9.85 28.06
N THR A 231 -7.41 -9.88 29.25
CA THR A 231 -7.15 -11.13 29.95
C THR A 231 -8.44 -11.85 30.35
N ASP A 232 -9.46 -11.09 30.77
CA ASP A 232 -10.81 -11.64 31.02
C ASP A 232 -11.46 -12.20 29.75
N SER A 233 -11.19 -11.60 28.58
CA SER A 233 -11.66 -12.11 27.29
C SER A 233 -10.97 -13.44 26.95
N TYR A 234 -9.66 -13.52 27.18
CA TYR A 234 -8.92 -14.79 26.99
C TYR A 234 -9.43 -15.90 27.91
N ASP A 235 -9.77 -15.57 29.16
CA ASP A 235 -10.35 -16.52 30.10
C ASP A 235 -11.74 -17.04 29.65
N ARG A 236 -12.47 -16.24 28.85
CA ARG A 236 -13.72 -16.67 28.18
C ARG A 236 -13.48 -17.53 26.95
N GLY A 237 -12.25 -17.56 26.42
CA GLY A 237 -11.85 -18.34 25.24
C GLY A 237 -11.79 -17.55 23.94
N ASP A 238 -11.92 -16.23 23.99
CA ASP A 238 -11.78 -15.34 22.85
C ASP A 238 -10.30 -15.00 22.60
N THR A 239 -10.00 -14.49 21.40
CA THR A 239 -8.71 -13.92 21.05
C THR A 239 -8.84 -12.43 20.83
N ASP A 240 -7.74 -11.71 20.60
CA ASP A 240 -7.73 -10.25 20.40
C ASP A 240 -8.75 -9.79 19.35
N GLU A 241 -8.85 -10.51 18.24
CA GLU A 241 -9.78 -10.16 17.16
C GLU A 241 -11.22 -10.06 17.64
N PHE A 242 -11.61 -10.89 18.64
CA PHE A 242 -12.98 -11.08 19.09
C PHE A 242 -13.27 -10.54 20.49
N VAL A 243 -12.38 -9.74 21.08
CA VAL A 243 -12.65 -9.08 22.38
C VAL A 243 -13.96 -8.29 22.27
N GLU A 244 -15.00 -8.74 23.01
CA GLU A 244 -16.26 -8.02 23.06
C GLU A 244 -16.05 -6.61 23.65
N PRO A 245 -16.74 -5.56 23.13
CA PRO A 245 -16.59 -4.21 23.66
C PRO A 245 -16.71 -4.20 25.17
N THR A 246 -15.66 -3.71 25.83
CA THR A 246 -15.49 -3.70 27.29
C THR A 246 -15.19 -2.30 27.76
N LEU A 247 -15.90 -1.84 28.78
CA LEU A 247 -15.66 -0.55 29.44
C LEU A 247 -14.50 -0.66 30.40
N VAL A 248 -13.62 0.33 30.43
CA VAL A 248 -12.69 0.52 31.55
C VAL A 248 -13.36 1.40 32.60
N ALA A 249 -13.37 0.95 33.84
CA ALA A 249 -14.09 1.61 34.94
C ALA A 249 -13.65 3.07 35.14
N ASP A 250 -14.58 3.89 35.60
CA ASP A 250 -14.35 5.31 35.96
C ASP A 250 -13.74 6.18 34.82
N ARG A 251 -13.90 5.79 33.55
CA ARG A 251 -13.44 6.57 32.39
C ARG A 251 -14.62 7.27 31.67
N PRO A 252 -14.38 8.41 31.01
CA PRO A 252 -15.42 9.18 30.36
C PRO A 252 -15.93 8.51 29.07
N ALA A 253 -17.17 8.88 28.66
CA ALA A 253 -17.70 8.69 27.33
C ALA A 253 -17.13 9.74 26.35
N LEU A 254 -17.44 9.57 25.07
CA LEU A 254 -17.34 10.66 24.09
C LEU A 254 -18.59 11.55 24.27
N GLU A 255 -18.38 12.85 24.52
CA GLU A 255 -19.42 13.82 24.87
C GLU A 255 -19.40 15.03 23.92
N ASP A 256 -20.44 15.87 23.99
CA ASP A 256 -20.48 17.13 23.26
C ASP A 256 -19.29 18.03 23.63
N GLY A 257 -18.63 18.57 22.61
CA GLY A 257 -17.44 19.41 22.79
C GLY A 257 -16.10 18.63 22.78
N ASP A 258 -16.14 17.31 22.82
CA ASP A 258 -14.96 16.48 22.63
C ASP A 258 -14.52 16.45 21.15
N SER A 259 -13.28 16.05 20.91
CA SER A 259 -12.78 15.78 19.56
C SER A 259 -12.29 14.34 19.43
N VAL A 260 -12.21 13.87 18.21
CA VAL A 260 -11.74 12.53 17.86
C VAL A 260 -10.58 12.63 16.89
N VAL A 261 -9.49 11.90 17.14
CA VAL A 261 -8.46 11.59 16.17
C VAL A 261 -8.46 10.08 15.94
N PHE A 262 -8.97 9.65 14.78
CA PHE A 262 -8.94 8.25 14.41
C PHE A 262 -7.60 7.97 13.72
N PHE A 263 -6.68 7.29 14.42
CA PHE A 263 -5.26 7.21 14.01
C PHE A 263 -4.91 6.07 13.04
N ASN A 264 -5.86 5.26 12.61
CA ASN A 264 -5.62 4.30 11.53
C ASN A 264 -5.23 5.02 10.24
N PHE A 265 -4.11 4.62 9.62
CA PHE A 265 -3.71 5.15 8.32
C PHE A 265 -4.33 4.38 7.14
N ARG A 266 -4.82 3.16 7.34
CA ARG A 266 -5.58 2.40 6.33
C ARG A 266 -7.09 2.57 6.55
N SER A 267 -7.77 3.00 5.49
CA SER A 267 -9.13 3.52 5.54
C SER A 267 -10.24 2.47 5.58
N ASP A 268 -10.05 1.32 4.92
CA ASP A 268 -11.11 0.38 4.57
C ASP A 268 -11.97 -0.09 5.76
N ARG A 269 -11.34 -0.35 6.90
CA ARG A 269 -12.00 -0.83 8.12
C ARG A 269 -12.33 0.28 9.14
N ALA A 270 -11.93 1.52 8.88
CA ALA A 270 -12.26 2.64 9.76
C ALA A 270 -13.55 3.38 9.33
N ARG A 271 -14.03 3.15 8.10
CA ARG A 271 -15.14 3.90 7.50
C ARG A 271 -16.45 3.77 8.26
N GLN A 272 -16.85 2.55 8.67
CA GLN A 272 -18.16 2.32 9.28
C GLN A 272 -18.30 3.04 10.62
N LEU A 273 -17.36 2.85 11.54
CA LEU A 273 -17.38 3.53 12.84
C LEU A 273 -17.27 5.05 12.68
N THR A 274 -16.41 5.54 11.77
CA THR A 274 -16.31 6.98 11.48
C THR A 274 -17.65 7.55 11.01
N ARG A 275 -18.41 6.84 10.15
CA ARG A 275 -19.72 7.28 9.68
C ARG A 275 -20.72 7.40 10.83
N MET A 276 -20.70 6.46 11.77
CA MET A 276 -21.59 6.48 12.95
C MET A 276 -21.22 7.65 13.88
N LEU A 277 -19.93 7.88 14.13
CA LEU A 277 -19.44 8.96 15.00
C LEU A 277 -19.66 10.36 14.42
N ALA A 278 -19.65 10.51 13.10
CA ALA A 278 -19.79 11.79 12.41
C ALA A 278 -21.19 11.99 11.76
N ASP A 279 -22.14 11.12 12.04
CA ASP A 279 -23.51 11.13 11.48
C ASP A 279 -23.55 11.21 9.93
N ILE A 280 -22.63 10.50 9.27
CA ILE A 280 -22.53 10.51 7.81
C ILE A 280 -23.37 9.37 7.22
N ARG A 281 -24.42 9.70 6.46
CA ARG A 281 -25.34 8.74 5.83
C ARG A 281 -26.00 7.80 6.85
N ALA A 282 -26.63 8.37 7.88
CA ALA A 282 -27.31 7.64 8.94
C ALA A 282 -28.37 6.64 8.45
N GLU A 283 -28.92 6.85 7.26
CA GLU A 283 -29.85 5.94 6.60
C GLU A 283 -29.29 4.52 6.36
N ALA A 284 -27.97 4.37 6.29
CA ALA A 284 -27.35 3.07 6.01
C ALA A 284 -27.48 2.09 7.19
N TRP A 285 -27.53 2.59 8.45
CA TRP A 285 -27.74 1.76 9.65
C TRP A 285 -29.06 2.02 10.35
N GLY A 286 -29.96 2.77 9.69
CA GLY A 286 -31.31 3.00 10.17
C GLY A 286 -31.46 4.09 11.24
N GLY A 287 -30.48 4.97 11.37
CA GLY A 287 -30.51 6.12 12.29
C GLY A 287 -30.68 5.74 13.78
N ARG A 288 -30.05 4.64 14.21
CA ARG A 288 -30.10 4.16 15.60
C ARG A 288 -29.14 4.91 16.52
N THR A 289 -28.18 5.63 15.96
CA THR A 289 -27.16 6.37 16.70
C THR A 289 -27.51 7.85 16.78
N ASP A 290 -27.15 8.50 17.88
CA ASP A 290 -27.29 9.94 18.11
C ASP A 290 -25.94 10.45 18.63
N PRO A 291 -24.93 10.60 17.72
CA PRO A 291 -23.58 10.95 18.13
C PRO A 291 -23.53 12.36 18.73
N PRO A 292 -22.66 12.59 19.73
CA PRO A 292 -22.45 13.91 20.30
C PRO A 292 -21.84 14.87 19.27
N GLU A 293 -22.03 16.18 19.49
CA GLU A 293 -21.42 17.22 18.64
C GLU A 293 -19.91 17.28 18.87
N THR A 294 -19.15 16.65 17.99
CA THR A 294 -17.69 16.48 18.11
C THR A 294 -16.96 16.90 16.85
N ARG A 295 -15.66 17.15 16.97
CA ARG A 295 -14.78 17.31 15.81
C ARG A 295 -14.06 16.01 15.52
N VAL A 296 -14.44 15.34 14.44
CA VAL A 296 -13.78 14.10 14.00
C VAL A 296 -12.68 14.43 12.99
N VAL A 297 -11.47 13.99 13.28
CA VAL A 297 -10.28 14.07 12.42
C VAL A 297 -9.83 12.66 12.08
N THR A 298 -9.53 12.39 10.81
CA THR A 298 -9.01 11.09 10.36
C THR A 298 -7.54 11.19 10.00
N MET A 299 -6.75 10.15 10.30
CA MET A 299 -5.32 10.17 9.98
C MET A 299 -5.08 10.25 8.48
N THR A 300 -5.84 9.49 7.69
CA THR A 300 -5.85 9.52 6.23
C THR A 300 -7.26 9.77 5.70
N GLN A 301 -7.43 10.00 4.41
CA GLN A 301 -8.75 10.16 3.81
C GLN A 301 -9.50 8.82 3.76
N TYR A 302 -10.46 8.62 4.66
CA TYR A 302 -11.21 7.36 4.70
C TYR A 302 -12.23 7.23 3.57
N ASP A 303 -12.83 8.34 3.15
CA ASP A 303 -13.71 8.43 1.99
C ASP A 303 -13.76 9.91 1.54
N GLU A 304 -13.66 10.17 0.24
CA GLU A 304 -13.68 11.54 -0.31
C GLU A 304 -14.99 12.29 -0.04
N THR A 305 -16.07 11.56 0.20
CA THR A 305 -17.41 12.11 0.45
C THR A 305 -17.67 12.47 1.91
N PHE A 306 -16.76 12.13 2.84
CA PHE A 306 -16.98 12.40 4.27
C PHE A 306 -16.81 13.88 4.62
N GLY A 307 -15.92 14.60 3.91
CA GLY A 307 -15.68 16.02 4.17
C GLY A 307 -15.05 16.30 5.54
N LEU A 308 -14.44 15.30 6.17
CA LEU A 308 -13.76 15.42 7.47
C LEU A 308 -12.35 15.96 7.30
N PRO A 309 -11.81 16.71 8.30
CA PRO A 309 -10.41 17.05 8.34
C PRO A 309 -9.54 15.78 8.31
N THR A 310 -8.50 15.82 7.49
CA THR A 310 -7.60 14.68 7.26
C THR A 310 -6.17 15.11 7.50
N ALA A 311 -5.46 14.40 8.39
CA ALA A 311 -4.08 14.73 8.76
C ALA A 311 -3.11 14.53 7.59
N PHE A 312 -3.23 13.40 6.87
CA PHE A 312 -2.40 13.07 5.72
C PHE A 312 -3.30 12.77 4.51
N PRO A 313 -3.69 13.79 3.74
CA PRO A 313 -4.54 13.61 2.56
C PRO A 313 -3.82 12.79 1.49
N PRO A 314 -4.56 12.12 0.57
CA PRO A 314 -3.98 11.30 -0.47
C PRO A 314 -3.10 12.14 -1.41
N ILE A 315 -1.95 11.58 -1.78
CA ILE A 315 -1.05 12.19 -2.74
C ILE A 315 -1.45 11.73 -4.13
N ARG A 316 -1.64 12.69 -5.01
CA ARG A 316 -1.91 12.45 -6.45
C ARG A 316 -0.78 13.07 -7.25
N PRO A 317 0.27 12.29 -7.59
CA PRO A 317 1.39 12.80 -8.36
C PRO A 317 0.92 13.43 -9.68
N ALA A 318 1.31 14.67 -9.94
CA ALA A 318 1.21 15.29 -11.26
C ALA A 318 2.42 14.92 -12.12
N ASP A 319 2.34 15.21 -13.40
CA ASP A 319 3.43 14.93 -14.36
C ASP A 319 3.82 13.43 -14.35
N THR A 320 2.85 12.52 -14.31
CA THR A 320 3.12 11.09 -14.44
C THR A 320 3.57 10.73 -15.85
N LEU A 321 4.21 9.58 -16.03
CA LEU A 321 4.69 9.11 -17.34
C LEU A 321 3.61 9.22 -18.42
N GLY A 322 2.39 8.74 -18.13
CA GLY A 322 1.27 8.78 -19.07
C GLY A 322 0.83 10.20 -19.43
N GLU A 323 0.80 11.08 -18.44
CA GLU A 323 0.45 12.50 -18.61
C GLU A 323 1.47 13.22 -19.49
N VAL A 324 2.78 13.06 -19.19
CA VAL A 324 3.87 13.68 -19.96
C VAL A 324 3.91 13.19 -21.41
N VAL A 325 3.74 11.88 -21.62
CA VAL A 325 3.68 11.28 -22.97
C VAL A 325 2.51 11.86 -23.77
N SER A 326 1.34 11.98 -23.15
CA SER A 326 0.15 12.58 -23.77
C SER A 326 0.33 14.08 -24.10
N GLU A 327 0.82 14.86 -23.14
CA GLU A 327 1.03 16.31 -23.30
C GLU A 327 2.06 16.65 -24.39
N THR A 328 3.00 15.76 -24.64
CA THR A 328 3.97 15.89 -25.73
C THR A 328 3.46 15.37 -27.08
N GLY A 329 2.19 14.95 -27.14
CA GLY A 329 1.51 14.52 -28.37
C GLY A 329 1.88 13.11 -28.85
N HIS A 330 2.42 12.29 -27.97
CA HIS A 330 2.77 10.89 -28.26
C HIS A 330 1.63 9.96 -27.86
N THR A 331 1.58 8.79 -28.51
CA THR A 331 0.61 7.73 -28.24
C THR A 331 1.19 6.68 -27.29
N GLN A 332 0.32 6.05 -26.51
CA GLN A 332 0.73 5.01 -25.56
C GLN A 332 -0.27 3.85 -25.50
N LEU A 333 0.24 2.63 -25.40
CA LEU A 333 -0.51 1.42 -25.19
C LEU A 333 -0.30 0.90 -23.76
N ARG A 334 -1.40 0.65 -23.05
CA ARG A 334 -1.45 0.01 -21.72
C ARG A 334 -2.03 -1.38 -21.90
N LEU A 335 -1.30 -2.40 -21.52
CA LEU A 335 -1.64 -3.79 -21.78
C LEU A 335 -1.38 -4.67 -20.57
N ALA A 336 -2.38 -5.41 -20.15
CA ALA A 336 -2.30 -6.42 -19.10
C ALA A 336 -3.50 -7.36 -19.15
N GLU A 337 -3.47 -8.38 -18.31
CA GLU A 337 -4.66 -9.15 -17.96
C GLU A 337 -5.58 -8.39 -17.00
N THR A 338 -6.84 -8.85 -16.86
CA THR A 338 -7.84 -8.24 -15.97
C THR A 338 -7.32 -8.04 -14.53
N GLU A 339 -6.57 -9.01 -13.98
CA GLU A 339 -5.99 -8.94 -12.63
C GLU A 339 -5.02 -7.76 -12.45
N LYS A 340 -4.35 -7.36 -13.51
CA LYS A 340 -3.37 -6.26 -13.49
C LYS A 340 -3.86 -4.99 -14.23
N TYR A 341 -5.19 -4.87 -14.48
CA TYR A 341 -5.77 -3.67 -15.08
C TYR A 341 -5.40 -2.39 -14.32
N ALA A 342 -5.67 -2.36 -13.02
CA ALA A 342 -5.43 -1.19 -12.20
C ALA A 342 -3.94 -0.81 -12.15
N HIS A 343 -3.04 -1.78 -12.32
CA HIS A 343 -1.60 -1.57 -12.23
C HIS A 343 -1.09 -0.76 -13.42
N VAL A 344 -1.45 -1.13 -14.64
CA VAL A 344 -1.02 -0.39 -15.85
C VAL A 344 -1.88 0.86 -16.14
N THR A 345 -2.95 1.11 -15.36
CA THR A 345 -3.83 2.27 -15.51
C THR A 345 -3.85 3.13 -14.25
N TYR A 346 -4.70 2.84 -13.28
CA TYR A 346 -4.96 3.65 -12.08
C TYR A 346 -3.67 3.96 -11.30
N PHE A 347 -2.88 2.94 -10.90
CA PHE A 347 -1.66 3.14 -10.12
C PHE A 347 -0.57 3.83 -10.95
N LEU A 348 -0.35 3.39 -12.18
CA LEU A 348 0.64 4.01 -13.07
C LEU A 348 0.29 5.48 -13.39
N ASN A 349 -0.99 5.85 -13.35
CA ASN A 349 -1.47 7.21 -13.55
C ASN A 349 -1.55 8.02 -12.23
N GLY A 350 -0.83 7.61 -11.19
CA GLY A 350 -0.72 8.34 -9.94
C GLY A 350 -1.98 8.26 -9.06
N GLY A 351 -2.66 7.13 -9.03
CA GLY A 351 -3.90 6.92 -8.27
C GLY A 351 -5.11 7.63 -8.89
N ARG A 352 -5.10 7.83 -10.20
CA ARG A 352 -6.17 8.50 -10.95
C ARG A 352 -6.75 7.56 -12.00
N GLU A 353 -8.07 7.35 -11.97
CA GLU A 353 -8.78 6.66 -13.06
C GLU A 353 -9.03 7.67 -14.20
N VAL A 354 -8.02 7.87 -15.01
CA VAL A 354 -8.03 8.79 -16.15
C VAL A 354 -7.43 8.10 -17.37
N GLU A 355 -8.04 8.32 -18.53
CA GLU A 355 -7.49 7.95 -19.82
C GLU A 355 -6.95 9.21 -20.48
N PHE A 356 -5.66 9.25 -20.73
CA PHE A 356 -5.00 10.41 -21.33
C PHE A 356 -5.22 10.45 -22.86
N ASP A 357 -5.14 11.62 -23.46
CA ASP A 357 -5.21 11.77 -24.91
C ASP A 357 -4.10 10.93 -25.58
N GLY A 358 -4.46 10.06 -26.52
CA GLY A 358 -3.54 9.13 -27.18
C GLY A 358 -3.21 7.86 -26.38
N GLU A 359 -3.85 7.66 -25.23
CA GLU A 359 -3.76 6.40 -24.47
C GLU A 359 -4.73 5.37 -25.07
N ILE A 360 -4.25 4.16 -25.23
CA ILE A 360 -5.02 2.99 -25.66
C ILE A 360 -4.90 1.96 -24.55
N ARG A 361 -6.01 1.40 -24.11
CA ARG A 361 -6.07 0.32 -23.12
C ARG A 361 -6.56 -0.95 -23.77
N GLU A 362 -5.71 -1.98 -23.77
CA GLU A 362 -6.07 -3.32 -24.18
C GLU A 362 -5.97 -4.25 -22.97
N ILE A 363 -7.12 -4.75 -22.51
CA ILE A 363 -7.18 -5.61 -21.32
C ILE A 363 -7.68 -6.98 -21.73
N VAL A 364 -6.82 -7.96 -21.58
CA VAL A 364 -7.12 -9.34 -21.89
C VAL A 364 -7.81 -10.00 -20.69
N PRO A 365 -8.93 -10.71 -20.87
CA PRO A 365 -9.56 -11.42 -19.77
C PRO A 365 -8.61 -12.45 -19.13
N SER A 366 -8.47 -12.43 -17.82
CA SER A 366 -7.78 -13.50 -17.09
C SER A 366 -8.60 -14.80 -17.12
N PRO A 367 -7.99 -15.97 -16.99
CA PRO A 367 -8.70 -17.25 -16.99
C PRO A 367 -9.75 -17.34 -15.86
N ASP A 368 -10.90 -17.91 -16.16
CA ASP A 368 -11.98 -18.15 -15.17
C ASP A 368 -11.71 -19.48 -14.43
N VAL A 369 -10.72 -19.46 -13.54
CA VAL A 369 -10.30 -20.59 -12.70
C VAL A 369 -10.34 -20.20 -11.22
N PRO A 370 -10.57 -21.15 -10.29
CA PRO A 370 -10.59 -20.86 -8.86
C PRO A 370 -9.26 -20.29 -8.32
N THR A 371 -8.14 -20.81 -8.81
CA THR A 371 -6.77 -20.39 -8.48
C THR A 371 -5.87 -20.60 -9.69
N TYR A 372 -4.86 -19.75 -9.88
CA TYR A 372 -4.06 -19.73 -11.11
C TYR A 372 -3.00 -20.83 -11.22
N ASP A 373 -2.75 -21.60 -10.17
CA ASP A 373 -1.99 -22.86 -10.23
C ASP A 373 -2.64 -23.91 -11.15
N LEU A 374 -3.95 -23.79 -11.40
CA LEU A 374 -4.67 -24.66 -12.32
C LEU A 374 -4.49 -24.30 -13.80
N GLN A 375 -3.98 -23.11 -14.08
CA GLN A 375 -3.66 -22.60 -15.41
C GLN A 375 -2.50 -21.59 -15.33
N PRO A 376 -1.25 -22.05 -15.09
CA PRO A 376 -0.11 -21.18 -14.83
C PRO A 376 0.26 -20.25 -15.98
N GLU A 377 0.01 -20.66 -17.22
CA GLU A 377 0.21 -19.83 -18.41
C GLU A 377 -0.72 -18.61 -18.47
N MET A 378 -1.81 -18.63 -17.68
CA MET A 378 -2.83 -17.59 -17.64
C MET A 378 -3.24 -17.12 -19.05
N SER A 379 -3.23 -15.81 -19.31
CA SER A 379 -3.49 -15.26 -20.65
C SER A 379 -2.25 -14.59 -21.27
N ALA A 380 -1.04 -14.98 -20.85
CA ALA A 380 0.20 -14.34 -21.31
C ALA A 380 0.38 -14.40 -22.84
N ALA A 381 -0.05 -15.48 -23.47
CA ALA A 381 0.02 -15.63 -24.93
C ALA A 381 -0.91 -14.64 -25.64
N GLU A 382 -2.14 -14.49 -25.18
CA GLU A 382 -3.13 -13.55 -25.72
C GLU A 382 -2.71 -12.09 -25.49
N VAL A 383 -2.10 -11.79 -24.34
CA VAL A 383 -1.50 -10.48 -24.05
C VAL A 383 -0.42 -10.17 -25.09
N THR A 384 0.46 -11.12 -25.38
CA THR A 384 1.52 -10.95 -26.38
C THR A 384 0.96 -10.80 -27.79
N ASP A 385 -0.03 -11.61 -28.18
CA ASP A 385 -0.68 -11.51 -29.48
C ASP A 385 -1.32 -10.12 -29.67
N THR A 386 -2.04 -9.63 -28.66
CA THR A 386 -2.66 -8.30 -28.65
C THR A 386 -1.61 -7.18 -28.74
N ALA A 387 -0.47 -7.34 -28.04
CA ALA A 387 0.65 -6.40 -28.15
C ALA A 387 1.20 -6.32 -29.57
N ILE A 388 1.48 -7.48 -30.18
CA ILE A 388 2.06 -7.57 -31.53
C ILE A 388 1.09 -6.96 -32.55
N GLU A 389 -0.21 -7.31 -32.49
CA GLU A 389 -1.24 -6.74 -33.37
C GLU A 389 -1.31 -5.21 -33.23
N SER A 390 -1.32 -4.71 -31.99
CA SER A 390 -1.37 -3.26 -31.73
C SER A 390 -0.10 -2.54 -32.22
N ILE A 391 1.06 -3.14 -32.08
CA ILE A 391 2.33 -2.60 -32.62
C ILE A 391 2.26 -2.51 -34.15
N GLU A 392 1.77 -3.55 -34.82
CA GLU A 392 1.74 -3.62 -36.28
C GLU A 392 0.66 -2.71 -36.89
N GLU A 393 -0.49 -2.57 -36.23
CA GLU A 393 -1.65 -1.82 -36.77
C GLU A 393 -1.67 -0.36 -36.35
N ARG A 394 -1.23 -0.04 -35.13
CA ARG A 394 -1.40 1.30 -34.52
C ARG A 394 -0.09 2.05 -34.30
N ASP A 395 1.07 1.33 -34.27
CA ASP A 395 2.42 1.86 -34.03
C ASP A 395 2.50 2.85 -32.85
N PRO A 396 2.08 2.45 -31.62
CA PRO A 396 2.14 3.34 -30.46
C PRO A 396 3.58 3.75 -30.17
N ASP A 397 3.79 4.99 -29.67
CA ASP A 397 5.14 5.48 -29.31
C ASP A 397 5.68 4.79 -28.07
N LEU A 398 4.83 4.56 -27.06
CA LEU A 398 5.15 3.85 -25.81
C LEU A 398 4.25 2.62 -25.64
N LEU A 399 4.82 1.50 -25.21
CA LEU A 399 4.09 0.34 -24.68
C LEU A 399 4.45 0.17 -23.20
N VAL A 400 3.42 -0.03 -22.35
CA VAL A 400 3.59 -0.58 -21.00
C VAL A 400 2.79 -1.87 -20.92
N CYS A 401 3.48 -2.98 -20.71
CA CYS A 401 2.92 -4.32 -20.63
C CYS A 401 3.27 -4.96 -19.28
N ASN A 402 2.28 -5.55 -18.61
CA ASN A 402 2.48 -6.33 -17.40
C ASN A 402 2.08 -7.78 -17.65
N TYR A 403 2.96 -8.73 -17.30
CA TYR A 403 2.70 -10.16 -17.23
C TYR A 403 2.47 -10.55 -15.77
N ALA A 404 1.26 -11.00 -15.45
CA ALA A 404 0.78 -11.24 -14.10
C ALA A 404 1.27 -12.56 -13.47
N ASN A 405 1.70 -13.51 -14.30
CA ASN A 405 1.81 -14.92 -13.95
C ASN A 405 2.68 -15.23 -12.74
N PRO A 406 3.96 -14.78 -12.63
CA PRO A 406 4.81 -15.17 -11.51
C PRO A 406 4.25 -14.75 -10.17
N ASP A 407 3.63 -13.55 -10.09
CA ASP A 407 3.00 -13.05 -8.87
C ASP A 407 1.72 -13.82 -8.53
N MET A 408 0.80 -13.91 -9.48
CA MET A 408 -0.52 -14.52 -9.25
C MET A 408 -0.43 -16.02 -8.92
N VAL A 409 0.48 -16.75 -9.56
CA VAL A 409 0.72 -18.17 -9.28
C VAL A 409 1.55 -18.35 -8.02
N GLY A 410 2.56 -17.49 -7.79
CA GLY A 410 3.37 -17.50 -6.57
C GLY A 410 2.54 -17.39 -5.29
N HIS A 411 1.49 -16.58 -5.30
CA HIS A 411 0.54 -16.45 -4.20
C HIS A 411 -0.22 -17.74 -3.85
N THR A 412 -0.26 -18.73 -4.74
CA THR A 412 -0.89 -20.03 -4.46
C THR A 412 -0.02 -20.97 -3.61
N GLY A 413 1.30 -20.74 -3.62
CA GLY A 413 2.28 -21.60 -2.94
C GLY A 413 2.62 -22.89 -3.71
N ASP A 414 2.04 -23.09 -4.91
CA ASP A 414 2.37 -24.22 -5.77
C ASP A 414 3.65 -23.94 -6.58
N PHE A 415 4.74 -24.56 -6.18
CA PHE A 415 6.06 -24.31 -6.76
C PHE A 415 6.18 -24.77 -8.22
N ASP A 416 5.64 -25.95 -8.53
CA ASP A 416 5.75 -26.51 -9.89
C ASP A 416 4.93 -25.65 -10.87
N ALA A 417 3.74 -25.20 -10.44
CA ALA A 417 2.94 -24.26 -11.20
C ALA A 417 3.62 -22.89 -11.36
N ALA A 418 4.30 -22.39 -10.34
CA ALA A 418 5.06 -21.14 -10.42
C ALA A 418 6.23 -21.25 -11.42
N VAL A 419 6.93 -22.38 -11.48
CA VAL A 419 7.95 -22.65 -12.51
C VAL A 419 7.33 -22.62 -13.91
N GLU A 420 6.19 -23.31 -14.13
CA GLU A 420 5.48 -23.27 -15.40
C GLU A 420 5.03 -21.85 -15.78
N ALA A 421 4.58 -21.05 -14.82
CA ALA A 421 4.21 -19.64 -15.02
C ALA A 421 5.39 -18.78 -15.49
N VAL A 422 6.55 -18.94 -14.86
CA VAL A 422 7.79 -18.24 -15.23
C VAL A 422 8.24 -18.62 -16.65
N GLU A 423 8.21 -19.92 -17.00
CA GLU A 423 8.57 -20.41 -18.33
C GLU A 423 7.60 -19.89 -19.41
N ALA A 424 6.30 -19.85 -19.11
CA ALA A 424 5.30 -19.29 -20.01
C ALA A 424 5.57 -17.79 -20.28
N VAL A 425 5.90 -17.03 -19.25
CA VAL A 425 6.25 -15.60 -19.40
C VAL A 425 7.56 -15.42 -20.16
N ASP A 426 8.57 -16.26 -19.96
CA ASP A 426 9.84 -16.21 -20.71
C ASP A 426 9.61 -16.37 -22.22
N GLU A 427 8.76 -17.32 -22.63
CA GLU A 427 8.40 -17.50 -24.04
C GLU A 427 7.77 -16.23 -24.62
N GLN A 428 6.81 -15.64 -23.90
CA GLN A 428 6.10 -14.45 -24.34
C GLN A 428 7.00 -13.21 -24.34
N LEU A 429 7.88 -13.08 -23.37
CA LEU A 429 8.92 -12.05 -23.33
C LEU A 429 9.77 -12.08 -24.61
N GLY A 430 10.21 -13.28 -25.02
CA GLY A 430 10.95 -13.45 -26.26
C GLY A 430 10.24 -12.92 -27.48
N ARG A 431 8.95 -13.24 -27.63
CA ARG A 431 8.11 -12.79 -28.76
C ARG A 431 7.89 -11.28 -28.74
N LEU A 432 7.55 -10.71 -27.58
CA LEU A 432 7.27 -9.29 -27.44
C LEU A 432 8.50 -8.42 -27.70
N VAL A 433 9.64 -8.75 -27.10
CA VAL A 433 10.90 -8.00 -27.31
C VAL A 433 11.28 -7.99 -28.80
N GLU A 434 11.16 -9.11 -29.50
CA GLU A 434 11.46 -9.16 -30.94
C GLU A 434 10.49 -8.32 -31.79
N ALA A 435 9.21 -8.24 -31.40
CA ALA A 435 8.22 -7.40 -32.08
C ALA A 435 8.54 -5.90 -31.90
N VAL A 436 8.81 -5.47 -30.68
CA VAL A 436 9.20 -4.09 -30.36
C VAL A 436 10.48 -3.68 -31.11
N ARG A 437 11.49 -4.53 -31.10
CA ARG A 437 12.76 -4.29 -31.83
C ARG A 437 12.56 -4.15 -33.34
N LYS A 438 11.72 -5.00 -33.93
CA LYS A 438 11.37 -4.89 -35.38
C LYS A 438 10.67 -3.58 -35.70
N ALA A 439 9.88 -3.05 -34.78
CA ALA A 439 9.28 -1.72 -34.89
C ALA A 439 10.24 -0.56 -34.60
N GLY A 440 11.50 -0.84 -34.28
CA GLY A 440 12.56 0.14 -34.02
C GLY A 440 12.56 0.68 -32.60
N GLY A 441 11.81 0.05 -31.68
CA GLY A 441 11.70 0.47 -30.28
C GLY A 441 12.82 -0.06 -29.39
N HIS A 442 13.09 0.69 -28.32
CA HIS A 442 13.91 0.28 -27.18
C HIS A 442 13.05 -0.51 -26.18
N VAL A 443 13.63 -1.44 -25.44
CA VAL A 443 12.89 -2.23 -24.44
C VAL A 443 13.59 -2.12 -23.08
N LEU A 444 12.80 -1.82 -22.04
CA LEU A 444 13.15 -2.06 -20.65
C LEU A 444 12.33 -3.25 -20.15
N VAL A 445 12.99 -4.27 -19.59
CA VAL A 445 12.37 -5.41 -18.92
C VAL A 445 12.71 -5.32 -17.44
N THR A 446 11.72 -5.40 -16.58
CA THR A 446 11.90 -5.35 -15.13
C THR A 446 10.75 -6.08 -14.41
N ALA A 447 10.73 -6.02 -13.09
CA ALA A 447 9.58 -6.36 -12.27
C ALA A 447 9.30 -5.21 -11.28
N ASP A 448 8.17 -5.25 -10.63
CA ASP A 448 7.72 -4.24 -9.67
C ASP A 448 7.97 -4.66 -8.22
N HIS A 449 8.07 -5.95 -7.96
CA HIS A 449 8.48 -6.60 -6.70
C HIS A 449 8.84 -8.07 -6.94
N GLY A 450 9.26 -8.79 -5.90
CA GLY A 450 9.46 -10.22 -5.92
C GLY A 450 8.32 -10.98 -5.25
N ASN A 451 8.12 -12.23 -5.69
CA ASN A 451 7.20 -13.22 -5.11
C ASN A 451 7.70 -14.64 -5.41
N ALA A 452 7.76 -15.03 -6.70
CA ALA A 452 8.14 -16.37 -7.14
C ALA A 452 9.61 -16.75 -6.88
N ASP A 453 10.42 -15.80 -6.48
CA ASP A 453 11.84 -15.96 -6.15
C ASP A 453 12.11 -16.57 -4.75
N ASP A 454 11.08 -16.60 -3.87
CA ASP A 454 11.14 -17.28 -2.58
C ASP A 454 9.76 -17.83 -2.23
N MET A 455 9.57 -19.12 -2.43
CA MET A 455 8.33 -19.82 -2.13
C MET A 455 8.42 -20.68 -0.86
N GLY A 456 9.35 -20.36 0.04
CA GLY A 456 9.53 -21.02 1.33
C GLY A 456 10.03 -22.46 1.21
N THR A 457 9.44 -23.35 1.98
CA THR A 457 9.78 -24.78 1.99
C THR A 457 8.60 -25.64 1.53
N GLU A 458 8.82 -26.95 1.30
CA GLU A 458 7.75 -27.86 0.94
C GLU A 458 6.71 -28.03 2.06
N ASP A 459 7.17 -27.98 3.33
CA ASP A 459 6.31 -28.12 4.51
C ASP A 459 5.64 -26.81 4.92
N GLU A 460 6.28 -25.67 4.63
CA GLU A 460 5.83 -24.32 4.96
C GLU A 460 5.97 -23.41 3.71
N PRO A 461 5.02 -23.44 2.77
CA PRO A 461 5.03 -22.57 1.60
C PRO A 461 4.97 -21.10 2.02
N TYR A 462 5.80 -20.26 1.39
CA TYR A 462 5.76 -18.81 1.52
C TYR A 462 5.06 -18.22 0.30
N THR A 463 4.07 -17.40 0.53
CA THR A 463 3.17 -16.84 -0.52
C THR A 463 3.11 -15.32 -0.51
N ALA A 464 3.91 -14.66 0.33
CA ALA A 464 4.00 -13.21 0.36
C ALA A 464 5.11 -12.70 -0.57
N HIS A 465 5.12 -11.40 -0.81
CA HIS A 465 6.17 -10.76 -1.60
C HIS A 465 7.52 -10.84 -0.90
N THR A 466 8.60 -10.60 -1.66
CA THR A 466 9.97 -10.59 -1.15
C THR A 466 10.57 -9.18 -1.16
N THR A 467 11.67 -9.00 -0.46
CA THR A 467 12.46 -7.76 -0.51
C THR A 467 13.65 -7.86 -1.46
N ASN A 468 13.75 -8.96 -2.21
CA ASN A 468 14.84 -9.20 -3.12
C ASN A 468 14.84 -8.20 -4.29
N PRO A 469 16.02 -7.87 -4.84
CA PRO A 469 16.10 -6.96 -5.97
C PRO A 469 15.48 -7.58 -7.23
N VAL A 470 14.85 -6.75 -8.03
CA VAL A 470 14.30 -7.18 -9.32
C VAL A 470 15.28 -6.92 -10.45
N PRO A 471 15.21 -7.68 -11.57
CA PRO A 471 16.06 -7.44 -12.72
C PRO A 471 15.71 -6.12 -13.42
N LEU A 472 16.71 -5.52 -14.05
CA LEU A 472 16.53 -4.52 -15.09
C LEU A 472 17.34 -4.95 -16.31
N ILE A 473 16.68 -5.05 -17.47
CA ILE A 473 17.35 -5.32 -18.75
C ILE A 473 16.97 -4.22 -19.73
N TYR A 474 17.97 -3.62 -20.36
CA TYR A 474 17.80 -2.71 -21.48
C TYR A 474 18.20 -3.40 -22.77
N VAL A 475 17.34 -3.38 -23.77
CA VAL A 475 17.61 -3.92 -25.12
C VAL A 475 17.39 -2.82 -26.16
N ALA A 476 18.44 -2.46 -26.86
CA ALA A 476 18.37 -1.52 -27.97
C ALA A 476 17.71 -2.16 -29.22
N PRO A 477 17.25 -1.37 -30.20
CA PRO A 477 16.59 -1.89 -31.41
C PRO A 477 17.43 -2.90 -32.20
N ASP A 478 18.76 -2.83 -32.11
CA ASP A 478 19.67 -3.80 -32.74
C ASP A 478 19.85 -5.11 -31.97
N GLY A 479 19.25 -5.19 -30.76
CA GLY A 479 19.28 -6.38 -29.91
C GLY A 479 20.50 -6.47 -28.97
N THR A 480 21.24 -5.40 -28.83
CA THR A 480 22.40 -5.28 -27.94
C THR A 480 22.12 -4.27 -26.83
N ASP A 481 23.14 -3.96 -26.02
CA ASP A 481 23.11 -2.87 -25.04
C ASP A 481 23.14 -1.45 -25.67
N GLY A 482 23.24 -1.35 -27.00
CA GLY A 482 23.35 -0.08 -27.71
C GLY A 482 24.58 0.75 -27.31
N GLY A 483 25.56 0.14 -26.62
CA GLY A 483 26.74 0.80 -26.06
C GLY A 483 26.48 1.57 -24.79
N ARG A 484 25.36 1.30 -24.10
CA ARG A 484 24.98 1.92 -22.83
C ARG A 484 25.16 0.97 -21.65
N LEU A 485 25.51 1.50 -20.50
CA LEU A 485 25.59 0.77 -19.24
C LEU A 485 24.34 1.05 -18.39
N VAL A 486 23.90 0.07 -17.63
CA VAL A 486 22.86 0.28 -16.61
C VAL A 486 23.54 0.78 -15.33
N ARG A 487 23.05 1.89 -14.80
CA ARG A 487 23.51 2.50 -13.56
C ARG A 487 23.18 1.60 -12.35
N GLU A 488 24.13 1.41 -11.46
CA GLU A 488 23.93 0.67 -10.21
C GLU A 488 23.06 1.47 -9.21
N GLY A 489 22.37 0.77 -8.32
CA GLY A 489 21.58 1.37 -7.24
C GLY A 489 20.31 2.07 -7.70
N GLY A 490 19.79 1.74 -8.87
CA GLY A 490 18.52 2.21 -9.37
C GLY A 490 17.31 1.69 -8.58
N ALA A 491 16.17 2.35 -8.75
CA ALA A 491 14.88 1.96 -8.19
C ALA A 491 13.75 2.20 -9.21
N LEU A 492 12.55 1.83 -8.85
CA LEU A 492 11.38 1.92 -9.74
C LEU A 492 11.07 3.36 -10.22
N GLU A 493 11.36 4.36 -9.39
CA GLU A 493 11.20 5.78 -9.71
C GLU A 493 12.05 6.23 -10.91
N ASP A 494 13.09 5.49 -11.24
CA ASP A 494 14.04 5.82 -12.31
C ASP A 494 13.55 5.36 -13.70
N LEU A 495 12.52 4.51 -13.75
CA LEU A 495 12.02 3.93 -15.00
C LEU A 495 11.35 4.97 -15.91
N ALA A 496 10.45 5.83 -15.36
CA ALA A 496 9.82 6.86 -16.16
C ALA A 496 10.83 7.86 -16.76
N PRO A 497 11.79 8.42 -16.00
CA PRO A 497 12.87 9.23 -16.56
C PRO A 497 13.66 8.54 -17.67
N THR A 498 13.94 7.24 -17.52
CA THR A 498 14.66 6.45 -18.54
C THR A 498 13.84 6.29 -19.81
N LEU A 499 12.54 6.00 -19.69
CA LEU A 499 11.63 5.89 -20.83
C LEU A 499 11.48 7.23 -21.57
N LEU A 500 11.34 8.33 -20.85
CA LEU A 500 11.27 9.67 -21.44
C LEU A 500 12.57 10.02 -22.19
N GLU A 501 13.74 9.68 -21.66
CA GLU A 501 15.02 9.83 -22.35
C GLU A 501 15.05 9.04 -23.65
N LEU A 502 14.66 7.75 -23.62
CA LEU A 502 14.61 6.88 -24.81
C LEU A 502 13.61 7.38 -25.86
N MET A 503 12.59 8.12 -25.44
CA MET A 503 11.59 8.74 -26.32
C MET A 503 11.99 10.12 -26.83
N ASP A 504 13.09 10.70 -26.37
CA ASP A 504 13.56 12.07 -26.62
C ASP A 504 12.56 13.12 -26.09
N ILE A 505 12.02 12.85 -24.88
CA ILE A 505 11.09 13.72 -24.15
C ILE A 505 11.81 14.28 -22.92
N GLU A 506 11.68 15.60 -22.68
CA GLU A 506 12.28 16.25 -21.51
C GLU A 506 11.59 15.77 -20.21
N LYS A 507 12.37 15.33 -19.23
CA LYS A 507 11.90 14.94 -17.91
C LYS A 507 11.34 16.15 -17.15
N PRO A 508 10.11 16.12 -16.64
CA PRO A 508 9.56 17.21 -15.83
C PRO A 508 10.28 17.34 -14.50
N ALA A 509 10.32 18.56 -13.96
CA ALA A 509 11.00 18.86 -12.68
C ALA A 509 10.39 18.11 -11.49
N ALA A 510 9.13 17.71 -11.58
CA ALA A 510 8.46 16.94 -10.54
C ALA A 510 8.97 15.50 -10.43
N MET A 511 9.55 14.92 -11.49
CA MET A 511 10.21 13.61 -11.43
C MET A 511 11.60 13.75 -10.84
N THR A 512 11.82 13.13 -9.67
CA THR A 512 13.11 13.14 -8.96
C THR A 512 14.01 11.97 -9.35
N GLY A 513 13.45 10.92 -9.94
CA GLY A 513 14.20 9.82 -10.51
C GLY A 513 15.15 10.27 -11.63
N GLU A 514 16.17 9.48 -11.89
CA GLU A 514 17.18 9.75 -12.91
C GLU A 514 17.27 8.59 -13.90
N SER A 515 17.71 8.89 -15.13
CA SER A 515 17.91 7.81 -16.12
C SER A 515 18.81 6.70 -15.59
N LEU A 516 18.43 5.47 -15.87
CA LEU A 516 19.19 4.25 -15.54
C LEU A 516 20.27 3.93 -16.59
N LEU A 517 20.34 4.68 -17.68
CA LEU A 517 21.25 4.43 -18.80
C LEU A 517 22.35 5.49 -18.86
N GLU A 518 23.61 5.04 -18.84
CA GLU A 518 24.83 5.84 -18.96
C GLU A 518 25.49 5.67 -20.33
#